data_9d4c5c744391081ddfa4136e3f811006
#
_entry.id   9d4c5c744391081ddfa4136e3f811006
#
_cell.length_a   1.000
_cell.length_b   1.000
_cell.length_c   1.000
_cell.angle_alpha   90.00
_cell.angle_beta   90.00
_cell.angle_gamma   90.00
#
_symmetry.space_group_name_H-M   'P 1'
#
loop_
_entity.id
_entity.type
_entity.pdbx_description
1 polymer ?
#
loop_
_entity_poly.entity_id
_entity_poly.type
_entity_poly.pdbx_seq_one_letter_code
_entity_poly.pdbx_strand_id
1 'polypeptide(L)'
;TLMQLLEEGRNVVLLTSFGALTNRVSIQDIDIKDIAKQADFFNVPLCLVPLYPNTDYKKRIEEAFKVIEDKTGLQVKRLVFGDLHLQDIRQWRIKTWAEYEVSTPLFDVPYEELLSRLWKLVTDKNLAISLSTEIKLPNASFPIGTRFDAELVHKLGDLGIDQMLENGEGHTLVMPKQRNQ
;
A
#
# COMPACT_ATOMS: atom_id res chain seq x y z
N THR A 1 -2.24 6.14 5.88
CA THR A 1 -1.38 7.16 5.21
C THR A 1 -2.18 8.02 4.24
N LEU A 2 -2.74 7.47 3.13
CA LEU A 2 -3.45 8.27 2.11
C LEU A 2 -4.54 9.16 2.72
N MET A 3 -5.44 8.59 3.51
CA MET A 3 -6.56 9.34 4.11
C MET A 3 -6.08 10.51 4.98
N GLN A 4 -5.05 10.30 5.77
CA GLN A 4 -4.44 11.36 6.58
C GLN A 4 -3.95 12.53 5.70
N LEU A 5 -3.27 12.25 4.59
CA LEU A 5 -2.80 13.29 3.67
C LEU A 5 -3.95 14.06 3.01
N LEU A 6 -5.02 13.35 2.65
CA LEU A 6 -6.22 13.97 2.06
C LEU A 6 -6.96 14.86 3.09
N GLU A 7 -7.07 14.42 4.33
CA GLU A 7 -7.66 15.20 5.44
C GLU A 7 -6.81 16.45 5.76
N GLU A 8 -5.49 16.38 5.59
CA GLU A 8 -4.58 17.52 5.69
C GLU A 8 -4.64 18.46 4.48
N GLY A 9 -5.49 18.18 3.49
CA GLY A 9 -5.61 19.00 2.27
C GLY A 9 -4.37 18.99 1.38
N ARG A 10 -3.58 17.91 1.40
CA ARG A 10 -2.38 17.78 0.57
C ARG A 10 -2.73 17.42 -0.87
N ASN A 11 -1.97 17.99 -1.81
CA ASN A 11 -1.98 17.52 -3.19
C ASN A 11 -1.23 16.17 -3.25
N VAL A 12 -1.95 15.09 -3.53
CA VAL A 12 -1.41 13.73 -3.51
C VAL A 12 -1.52 13.12 -4.90
N VAL A 13 -0.45 12.47 -5.34
CA VAL A 13 -0.44 11.54 -6.47
C VAL A 13 -0.02 10.17 -5.96
N LEU A 14 -0.81 9.15 -6.24
CA LEU A 14 -0.42 7.77 -5.97
C LEU A 14 0.60 7.34 -7.02
N LEU A 15 1.66 6.66 -6.60
CA LEU A 15 2.63 6.05 -7.51
C LEU A 15 2.76 4.58 -7.18
N THR A 16 2.63 3.73 -8.20
CA THR A 16 2.77 2.28 -8.06
C THR A 16 3.64 1.72 -9.17
N SER A 17 4.69 1.01 -8.80
CA SER A 17 5.49 0.22 -9.76
C SER A 17 4.91 -1.18 -9.93
N PHE A 18 4.96 -1.71 -11.13
CA PHE A 18 4.42 -3.03 -11.47
C PHE A 18 5.27 -3.74 -12.51
N GLY A 19 5.20 -5.06 -12.56
CA GLY A 19 5.85 -5.86 -13.58
C GLY A 19 5.19 -5.65 -14.95
N ALA A 20 5.92 -5.07 -15.90
CA ALA A 20 5.40 -4.73 -17.23
C ALA A 20 4.89 -5.95 -18.02
N LEU A 21 5.44 -7.13 -17.76
CA LEU A 21 5.05 -8.38 -18.42
C LEU A 21 3.83 -9.06 -17.76
N THR A 22 3.59 -8.78 -16.49
CA THR A 22 2.53 -9.42 -15.70
C THR A 22 1.33 -8.54 -15.44
N ASN A 23 1.50 -7.21 -15.55
CA ASN A 23 0.53 -6.19 -15.13
C ASN A 23 0.14 -6.32 -13.63
N ARG A 24 1.07 -6.80 -12.81
CA ARG A 24 0.84 -7.00 -11.37
C ARG A 24 1.90 -6.31 -10.54
N VAL A 25 1.51 -5.85 -9.36
CA VAL A 25 2.44 -5.39 -8.31
C VAL A 25 3.16 -6.64 -7.78
N SER A 26 4.46 -6.73 -7.99
CA SER A 26 5.22 -7.98 -7.97
C SER A 26 5.10 -8.79 -6.66
N ILE A 27 5.27 -8.14 -5.50
CA ILE A 27 5.26 -8.83 -4.21
C ILE A 27 3.83 -9.06 -3.72
N GLN A 28 2.97 -8.06 -3.90
CA GLN A 28 1.59 -8.05 -3.41
C GLN A 28 0.64 -8.85 -4.30
N ASP A 29 1.09 -9.23 -5.49
CA ASP A 29 0.33 -9.95 -6.52
C ASP A 29 -1.05 -9.32 -6.85
N ILE A 30 -1.10 -7.98 -6.85
CA ILE A 30 -2.31 -7.21 -7.14
C ILE A 30 -2.29 -6.76 -8.62
N ASP A 31 -3.41 -6.96 -9.32
CA ASP A 31 -3.58 -6.46 -10.69
C ASP A 31 -3.66 -4.92 -10.69
N ILE A 32 -2.97 -4.28 -11.64
CA ILE A 32 -2.98 -2.81 -11.77
C ILE A 32 -4.38 -2.23 -11.98
N LYS A 33 -5.32 -3.02 -12.52
CA LYS A 33 -6.72 -2.61 -12.65
C LYS A 33 -7.39 -2.40 -11.30
N ASP A 34 -7.03 -3.18 -10.28
CA ASP A 34 -7.57 -3.01 -8.95
C ASP A 34 -6.93 -1.81 -8.24
N ILE A 35 -5.64 -1.55 -8.49
CA ILE A 35 -4.98 -0.30 -8.05
C ILE A 35 -5.66 0.93 -8.69
N ALA A 36 -5.98 0.87 -9.98
CA ALA A 36 -6.70 1.95 -10.65
C ALA A 36 -8.09 2.20 -10.04
N LYS A 37 -8.86 1.14 -9.77
CA LYS A 37 -10.16 1.25 -9.07
C LYS A 37 -10.04 1.88 -7.68
N GLN A 38 -8.96 1.57 -6.95
CA GLN A 38 -8.69 2.21 -5.65
C GLN A 38 -8.44 3.71 -5.82
N ALA A 39 -7.59 4.09 -6.78
CA ALA A 39 -7.29 5.50 -7.06
C ALA A 39 -8.55 6.28 -7.48
N ASP A 40 -9.35 5.71 -8.36
CA ASP A 40 -10.63 6.28 -8.81
C ASP A 40 -11.62 6.44 -7.64
N PHE A 41 -11.72 5.43 -6.77
CA PHE A 41 -12.61 5.48 -5.60
C PHE A 41 -12.24 6.62 -4.64
N PHE A 42 -10.96 6.86 -4.44
CA PHE A 42 -10.48 7.97 -3.59
C PHE A 42 -10.36 9.29 -4.35
N ASN A 43 -10.65 9.29 -5.65
CA ASN A 43 -10.50 10.46 -6.54
C ASN A 43 -9.10 11.08 -6.45
N VAL A 44 -8.07 10.23 -6.53
CA VAL A 44 -6.65 10.62 -6.45
C VAL A 44 -5.93 10.23 -7.74
N PRO A 45 -5.16 11.15 -8.37
CA PRO A 45 -4.36 10.79 -9.54
C PRO A 45 -3.42 9.62 -9.26
N LEU A 46 -3.25 8.73 -10.25
CA LEU A 46 -2.40 7.56 -10.19
C LEU A 46 -1.34 7.59 -11.29
N CYS A 47 -0.08 7.43 -10.90
CA CYS A 47 1.03 7.19 -11.80
C CYS A 47 1.46 5.72 -11.72
N LEU A 48 1.28 4.98 -12.81
CA LEU A 48 1.70 3.59 -12.94
C LEU A 48 3.07 3.50 -13.63
N VAL A 49 4.04 2.85 -12.98
CA VAL A 49 5.42 2.75 -13.45
C VAL A 49 5.75 1.32 -13.86
N PRO A 50 5.82 1.01 -15.17
CA PRO A 50 6.17 -0.32 -15.62
C PRO A 50 7.66 -0.60 -15.40
N LEU A 51 7.94 -1.73 -14.78
CA LEU A 51 9.29 -2.25 -14.57
C LEU A 51 9.52 -3.46 -15.46
N TYR A 52 10.58 -3.42 -16.27
CA TYR A 52 11.05 -4.54 -17.07
C TYR A 52 12.21 -5.25 -16.37
N PRO A 53 12.53 -6.50 -16.71
CA PRO A 53 13.74 -7.15 -16.21
C PRO A 53 14.98 -6.28 -16.43
N ASN A 54 15.88 -6.23 -15.45
CA ASN A 54 17.10 -5.43 -15.46
C ASN A 54 16.91 -3.90 -15.53
N THR A 55 15.73 -3.41 -15.21
CA THR A 55 15.47 -1.96 -15.14
C THR A 55 16.05 -1.36 -13.85
N ASP A 56 16.73 -0.24 -13.96
CA ASP A 56 17.11 0.56 -12.81
C ASP A 56 15.84 1.16 -12.16
N TYR A 57 15.49 0.63 -11.00
CA TYR A 57 14.29 1.03 -10.26
C TYR A 57 14.29 2.52 -9.95
N LYS A 58 15.39 3.06 -9.37
CA LYS A 58 15.47 4.47 -8.95
C LYS A 58 15.25 5.38 -10.15
N LYS A 59 15.97 5.12 -11.24
CA LYS A 59 15.85 5.91 -12.47
C LYS A 59 14.42 5.91 -13.03
N ARG A 60 13.73 4.77 -13.03
CA ARG A 60 12.34 4.69 -13.52
C ARG A 60 11.37 5.48 -12.66
N ILE A 61 11.56 5.47 -11.35
CA ILE A 61 10.73 6.26 -10.45
C ILE A 61 11.01 7.77 -10.62
N GLU A 62 12.27 8.17 -10.79
CA GLU A 62 12.63 9.58 -11.07
C GLU A 62 12.07 10.08 -12.41
N GLU A 63 12.04 9.23 -13.45
CA GLU A 63 11.36 9.53 -14.70
C GLU A 63 9.85 9.74 -14.50
N ALA A 64 9.22 8.92 -13.64
CA ALA A 64 7.82 9.08 -13.31
C ALA A 64 7.54 10.38 -12.52
N PHE A 65 8.45 10.82 -11.66
CA PHE A 65 8.31 12.13 -11.00
C PHE A 65 8.26 13.28 -12.01
N LYS A 66 9.11 13.27 -13.03
CA LYS A 66 9.07 14.27 -14.10
C LYS A 66 7.73 14.27 -14.84
N VAL A 67 7.20 13.07 -15.12
CA VAL A 67 5.86 12.95 -15.75
C VAL A 67 4.77 13.53 -14.85
N ILE A 68 4.83 13.26 -13.54
CA ILE A 68 3.90 13.85 -12.57
C ILE A 68 4.00 15.36 -12.57
N GLU A 69 5.20 15.91 -12.49
CA GLU A 69 5.44 17.36 -12.49
C GLU A 69 4.93 18.02 -13.78
N ASP A 70 5.22 17.43 -14.95
CA ASP A 70 4.76 17.92 -16.24
C ASP A 70 3.22 17.91 -16.38
N LYS A 71 2.56 16.89 -15.81
CA LYS A 71 1.10 16.74 -15.90
C LYS A 71 0.33 17.58 -14.89
N THR A 72 0.91 17.80 -13.72
CA THR A 72 0.23 18.51 -12.61
C THR A 72 0.65 19.97 -12.49
N GLY A 73 1.80 20.36 -13.05
CA GLY A 73 2.42 21.66 -12.81
C GLY A 73 2.98 21.83 -11.40
N LEU A 74 3.02 20.76 -10.61
CA LEU A 74 3.47 20.77 -9.22
C LEU A 74 4.77 19.98 -9.08
N GLN A 75 5.70 20.49 -8.28
CA GLN A 75 6.95 19.81 -8.00
C GLN A 75 6.75 18.69 -6.96
N VAL A 76 7.34 17.53 -7.22
CA VAL A 76 7.42 16.42 -6.24
C VAL A 76 8.44 16.80 -5.17
N LYS A 77 7.98 17.04 -3.94
CA LYS A 77 8.83 17.44 -2.80
C LYS A 77 8.94 16.38 -1.73
N ARG A 78 7.87 15.62 -1.52
CA ARG A 78 7.77 14.65 -0.44
C ARG A 78 7.34 13.28 -0.96
N LEU A 79 8.03 12.25 -0.51
CA LEU A 79 7.68 10.85 -0.72
C LEU A 79 7.12 10.27 0.58
N VAL A 80 5.91 9.73 0.53
CA VAL A 80 5.24 9.21 1.71
C VAL A 80 5.02 7.72 1.57
N PHE A 81 5.47 6.97 2.56
CA PHE A 81 5.38 5.52 2.59
C PHE A 81 4.55 5.06 3.80
N GLY A 82 3.89 3.91 3.66
CA GLY A 82 3.06 3.33 4.70
C GLY A 82 3.79 2.32 5.60
N ASP A 83 5.11 2.35 5.63
CA ASP A 83 5.93 1.43 6.45
C ASP A 83 5.57 1.54 7.94
N LEU A 84 5.48 0.40 8.65
CA LEU A 84 4.99 0.35 10.03
C LEU A 84 6.12 0.21 11.06
N HIS A 85 7.05 -0.76 10.90
CA HIS A 85 8.10 -0.98 11.89
C HIS A 85 9.43 -1.53 11.32
N LEU A 86 9.51 -1.84 10.01
CA LEU A 86 10.74 -2.37 9.42
C LEU A 86 11.79 -1.27 9.25
N GLN A 87 12.73 -1.19 10.19
CA GLN A 87 13.77 -0.14 10.25
C GLN A 87 14.71 -0.17 9.05
N ASP A 88 15.09 -1.34 8.57
CA ASP A 88 15.97 -1.53 7.41
C ASP A 88 15.31 -0.98 6.13
N ILE A 89 14.03 -1.24 5.92
CA ILE A 89 13.25 -0.70 4.80
C ILE A 89 13.17 0.82 4.88
N ARG A 90 12.85 1.36 6.06
CA ARG A 90 12.80 2.81 6.28
C ARG A 90 14.15 3.47 6.01
N GLN A 91 15.24 2.91 6.51
CA GLN A 91 16.58 3.44 6.29
C GLN A 91 16.98 3.37 4.81
N TRP A 92 16.63 2.27 4.12
CA TRP A 92 16.83 2.16 2.68
C TRP A 92 16.08 3.27 1.93
N ARG A 93 14.81 3.56 2.27
CA ARG A 93 14.03 4.63 1.64
C ARG A 93 14.68 5.99 1.84
N ILE A 94 15.07 6.34 3.08
CA ILE A 94 15.74 7.60 3.41
C ILE A 94 17.04 7.75 2.61
N LYS A 95 17.84 6.69 2.53
CA LYS A 95 19.10 6.70 1.78
C LYS A 95 18.89 6.78 0.27
N THR A 96 17.93 6.02 -0.26
CA THR A 96 17.66 5.96 -1.71
C THR A 96 17.09 7.26 -2.23
N TRP A 97 16.28 7.95 -1.43
CA TRP A 97 15.55 9.17 -1.80
C TRP A 97 16.02 10.39 -1.03
N ALA A 98 17.32 10.47 -0.76
CA ALA A 98 17.91 11.55 0.06
C ALA A 98 17.69 12.97 -0.53
N GLU A 99 17.36 13.07 -1.81
CA GLU A 99 17.05 14.35 -2.50
C GLU A 99 15.62 14.84 -2.21
N TYR A 100 14.77 14.00 -1.60
CA TYR A 100 13.38 14.30 -1.30
C TYR A 100 13.12 14.24 0.21
N GLU A 101 12.04 14.88 0.64
CA GLU A 101 11.54 14.70 2.00
C GLU A 101 10.87 13.31 2.09
N VAL A 102 11.46 12.37 2.82
CA VAL A 102 10.88 11.04 3.06
C VAL A 102 10.07 11.06 4.35
N SER A 103 8.81 10.63 4.28
CA SER A 103 7.91 10.57 5.42
C SER A 103 7.27 9.18 5.56
N THR A 104 7.23 8.66 6.79
CA THR A 104 6.61 7.39 7.15
C THR A 104 5.66 7.61 8.34
N PRO A 105 4.48 8.21 8.13
CA PRO A 105 3.64 8.73 9.22
C PRO A 105 2.99 7.65 10.09
N LEU A 106 3.05 6.39 9.70
CA LEU A 106 2.54 5.25 10.48
C LEU A 106 3.65 4.49 11.20
N PHE A 107 4.91 4.93 11.03
CA PHE A 107 6.05 4.21 11.57
C PHE A 107 6.08 4.29 13.10
N ASP A 108 6.29 3.13 13.74
CA ASP A 108 6.28 2.94 15.20
C ASP A 108 4.95 3.34 15.90
N VAL A 109 3.86 3.54 15.15
CA VAL A 109 2.53 3.70 15.75
C VAL A 109 2.05 2.34 16.28
N PRO A 110 1.57 2.26 17.54
CA PRO A 110 1.08 0.99 18.10
C PRO A 110 0.00 0.34 17.23
N TYR A 111 0.07 -0.98 17.06
CA TYR A 111 -0.88 -1.73 16.22
C TYR A 111 -2.33 -1.59 16.68
N GLU A 112 -2.58 -1.52 17.98
CA GLU A 112 -3.92 -1.27 18.52
C GLU A 112 -4.52 0.03 17.96
N GLU A 113 -3.72 1.09 17.92
CA GLU A 113 -4.13 2.38 17.36
C GLU A 113 -4.32 2.29 15.84
N LEU A 114 -3.40 1.66 15.12
CA LEU A 114 -3.50 1.49 13.66
C LEU A 114 -4.73 0.67 13.28
N LEU A 115 -4.99 -0.43 13.96
CA LEU A 115 -6.15 -1.28 13.72
C LEU A 115 -7.46 -0.56 14.04
N SER A 116 -7.51 0.18 15.15
CA SER A 116 -8.67 1.01 15.49
C SER A 116 -8.99 2.03 14.40
N ARG A 117 -7.97 2.75 13.91
CA ARG A 117 -8.11 3.70 12.78
C ARG A 117 -8.53 3.00 11.49
N LEU A 118 -7.98 1.80 11.23
CA LEU A 118 -8.29 1.01 10.04
C LEU A 118 -9.76 0.57 10.04
N TRP A 119 -10.27 0.01 11.14
CA TRP A 119 -11.66 -0.45 11.24
C TRP A 119 -12.65 0.71 11.13
N LYS A 120 -12.33 1.86 11.71
CA LYS A 120 -13.10 3.07 11.52
C LYS A 120 -13.17 3.48 10.06
N LEU A 121 -12.02 3.54 9.38
CA LEU A 121 -11.93 3.89 7.96
C LEU A 121 -12.72 2.93 7.07
N VAL A 122 -12.57 1.62 7.31
CA VAL A 122 -13.29 0.55 6.58
C VAL A 122 -14.80 0.74 6.68
N THR A 123 -15.28 1.10 7.86
CA THR A 123 -16.70 1.36 8.11
C THR A 123 -17.15 2.66 7.44
N ASP A 124 -16.47 3.76 7.71
CA ASP A 124 -16.85 5.10 7.24
C ASP A 124 -16.83 5.20 5.70
N LYS A 125 -15.93 4.51 5.05
CA LYS A 125 -15.76 4.53 3.58
C LYS A 125 -16.42 3.35 2.88
N ASN A 126 -17.10 2.47 3.62
CA ASN A 126 -17.72 1.25 3.06
C ASN A 126 -16.72 0.40 2.26
N LEU A 127 -15.59 0.08 2.86
CA LEU A 127 -14.52 -0.73 2.26
C LEU A 127 -14.62 -2.18 2.71
N ALA A 128 -14.01 -3.07 1.92
CA ALA A 128 -13.67 -4.43 2.30
C ALA A 128 -12.16 -4.63 2.14
N ILE A 129 -11.56 -5.39 3.04
CA ILE A 129 -10.17 -5.80 2.97
C ILE A 129 -10.15 -7.33 2.91
N SER A 130 -9.36 -7.87 1.99
CA SER A 130 -9.15 -9.31 1.86
C SER A 130 -7.67 -9.62 1.59
N LEU A 131 -7.26 -10.85 1.84
CA LEU A 131 -5.92 -11.30 1.45
C LEU A 131 -5.79 -11.29 -0.07
N SER A 132 -4.71 -10.72 -0.59
CA SER A 132 -4.32 -10.78 -1.99
C SER A 132 -3.33 -11.91 -2.27
N THR A 133 -2.69 -12.44 -1.23
CA THR A 133 -1.82 -13.61 -1.27
C THR A 133 -2.27 -14.63 -0.22
N GLU A 134 -2.02 -15.91 -0.47
CA GLU A 134 -2.30 -16.97 0.50
C GLU A 134 -1.26 -16.94 1.63
N ILE A 135 -1.72 -17.11 2.87
CA ILE A 135 -0.84 -17.34 4.03
C ILE A 135 -0.85 -18.84 4.34
N LYS A 136 0.31 -19.48 4.21
CA LYS A 136 0.52 -20.90 4.48
C LYS A 136 1.38 -21.11 5.70
N LEU A 137 0.84 -21.84 6.68
CA LEU A 137 1.54 -22.24 7.89
C LEU A 137 1.47 -23.78 8.00
N PRO A 138 2.33 -24.41 8.81
CA PRO A 138 2.30 -25.86 9.00
C PRO A 138 0.94 -26.40 9.43
N ASN A 139 0.20 -25.66 10.26
CA ASN A 139 -1.05 -26.09 10.88
C ASN A 139 -2.25 -25.19 10.52
N ALA A 140 -2.08 -24.20 9.64
CA ALA A 140 -3.16 -23.30 9.23
C ALA A 140 -2.93 -22.77 7.83
N SER A 141 -4.01 -22.49 7.10
CA SER A 141 -3.93 -21.84 5.80
C SER A 141 -5.07 -20.83 5.68
N PHE A 142 -4.74 -19.66 5.14
CA PHE A 142 -5.70 -18.62 4.84
C PHE A 142 -5.62 -18.31 3.34
N PRO A 143 -6.61 -18.76 2.53
CA PRO A 143 -6.58 -18.60 1.09
C PRO A 143 -6.75 -17.15 0.66
N ILE A 144 -6.36 -16.85 -0.58
CA ILE A 144 -6.65 -15.57 -1.25
C ILE A 144 -8.16 -15.29 -1.15
N GLY A 145 -8.50 -14.03 -0.89
CA GLY A 145 -9.88 -13.59 -0.70
C GLY A 145 -10.41 -13.75 0.73
N THR A 146 -9.65 -14.40 1.64
CA THR A 146 -10.01 -14.40 3.07
C THR A 146 -10.18 -12.97 3.55
N ARG A 147 -11.27 -12.69 4.23
CA ARG A 147 -11.55 -11.36 4.75
C ARG A 147 -10.54 -10.99 5.83
N PHE A 148 -9.91 -9.84 5.67
CA PHE A 148 -9.01 -9.27 6.67
C PHE A 148 -9.86 -8.39 7.61
N ASP A 149 -10.16 -8.95 8.78
CA ASP A 149 -10.97 -8.31 9.82
C ASP A 149 -10.40 -8.61 11.21
N ALA A 150 -11.08 -8.15 12.25
CA ALA A 150 -10.62 -8.30 13.62
C ALA A 150 -10.47 -9.79 14.04
N GLU A 151 -11.31 -10.68 13.50
CA GLU A 151 -11.21 -12.11 13.79
C GLU A 151 -9.94 -12.73 13.19
N LEU A 152 -9.64 -12.41 11.93
CA LEU A 152 -8.40 -12.88 11.28
C LEU A 152 -7.17 -12.29 11.97
N VAL A 153 -7.18 -10.99 12.28
CA VAL A 153 -6.07 -10.32 12.99
C VAL A 153 -5.77 -10.96 14.33
N HIS A 154 -6.80 -11.33 15.10
CA HIS A 154 -6.63 -12.05 16.37
C HIS A 154 -6.01 -13.44 16.13
N LYS A 155 -6.54 -14.19 15.17
CA LYS A 155 -6.00 -15.53 14.81
C LYS A 155 -4.54 -15.47 14.36
N LEU A 156 -4.15 -14.46 13.59
CA LEU A 156 -2.76 -14.27 13.18
C LEU A 156 -1.85 -14.05 14.39
N GLY A 157 -2.27 -13.20 15.33
CA GLY A 157 -1.55 -12.98 16.59
C GLY A 157 -1.39 -14.25 17.42
N ASP A 158 -2.44 -15.06 17.57
CA ASP A 158 -2.41 -16.35 18.29
C ASP A 158 -1.42 -17.34 17.65
N LEU A 159 -1.23 -17.25 16.34
CA LEU A 159 -0.30 -18.08 15.58
C LEU A 159 1.12 -17.50 15.52
N GLY A 160 1.38 -16.37 16.17
CA GLY A 160 2.69 -15.70 16.16
C GLY A 160 3.02 -15.00 14.84
N ILE A 161 2.00 -14.72 14.02
CA ILE A 161 2.12 -14.00 12.76
C ILE A 161 1.92 -12.50 13.00
N ASP A 162 2.65 -11.67 12.27
CA ASP A 162 2.45 -10.23 12.33
C ASP A 162 1.00 -9.86 11.96
N GLN A 163 0.32 -9.18 12.87
CA GLN A 163 -1.10 -8.83 12.73
C GLN A 163 -1.41 -7.89 11.57
N MET A 164 -0.39 -7.15 11.08
CA MET A 164 -0.49 -6.25 9.92
C MET A 164 0.20 -6.83 8.68
N LEU A 165 0.78 -8.04 8.79
CA LEU A 165 1.49 -8.77 7.72
C LEU A 165 2.72 -8.02 7.19
N GLU A 166 3.34 -7.20 8.03
CA GLU A 166 4.46 -6.34 7.63
C GLU A 166 5.75 -7.13 7.37
N ASN A 167 5.90 -8.31 7.98
CA ASN A 167 7.08 -9.16 7.79
C ASN A 167 7.03 -10.01 6.51
N GLY A 168 6.05 -9.78 5.64
CA GLY A 168 5.94 -10.46 4.34
C GLY A 168 5.21 -11.80 4.39
N GLU A 169 4.49 -12.11 5.48
CA GLU A 169 3.71 -13.35 5.60
C GLU A 169 2.52 -13.41 4.64
N GLY A 170 2.04 -12.23 4.22
CA GLY A 170 0.94 -12.08 3.29
C GLY A 170 0.70 -10.63 2.92
N HIS A 171 -0.24 -10.41 2.01
CA HIS A 171 -0.61 -9.07 1.57
C HIS A 171 -2.12 -8.93 1.49
N THR A 172 -2.59 -7.68 1.55
CA THR A 172 -4.03 -7.37 1.51
C THR A 172 -4.39 -6.50 0.31
N LEU A 173 -5.62 -6.66 -0.13
CA LEU A 173 -6.28 -5.82 -1.12
C LEU A 173 -7.47 -5.11 -0.48
N VAL A 174 -7.51 -3.80 -0.61
CA VAL A 174 -8.61 -2.94 -0.14
C VAL A 174 -9.49 -2.58 -1.33
N MET A 175 -10.81 -2.85 -1.23
CA MET A 175 -11.76 -2.53 -2.30
C MET A 175 -13.02 -1.89 -1.73
N PRO A 176 -13.70 -1.01 -2.48
CA PRO A 176 -15.06 -0.59 -2.12
C PRO A 176 -15.97 -1.81 -2.06
N LYS A 177 -16.82 -1.89 -1.03
CA LYS A 177 -17.88 -2.91 -1.03
C LYS A 177 -18.84 -2.62 -2.18
N GLN A 178 -19.15 -3.64 -2.95
CA GLN A 178 -20.19 -3.54 -3.95
C GLN A 178 -21.51 -3.21 -3.24
N ARG A 179 -22.21 -2.18 -3.70
CA ARG A 179 -23.58 -1.96 -3.27
C ARG A 179 -24.39 -3.16 -3.80
N ASN A 180 -24.95 -3.95 -2.90
CA ASN A 180 -25.91 -4.95 -3.31
C ASN A 180 -27.01 -4.22 -4.11
N GLN A 181 -27.10 -4.54 -5.38
CA GLN A 181 -28.21 -4.10 -6.23
C GLN A 181 -29.47 -4.82 -5.81
#